data_53f62c0647986d955bddcf4be40da514
#
_entry.id   53f62c0647986d955bddcf4be40da514
#
_cell.length_a   1.000
_cell.length_b   1.000
_cell.length_c   1.000
_cell.angle_alpha   90.00
_cell.angle_beta   90.00
_cell.angle_gamma   90.00
#
_symmetry.space_group_name_H-M   'P 1'
#
loop_
_entity.id
_entity.type
_entity.pdbx_description
1 polymer ?
#
loop_
_entity_poly.entity_id
_entity_poly.type
_entity_poly.pdbx_seq_one_letter_code
_entity_poly.pdbx_strand_id
1 'polypeptide(L)'
;FLETEGEADLLPTTVDSYTRLNRYHEAETGIEKSKETNRSMLNGFPIVNYGKTICRDVTSALKSPVQVRHGTPDARLLTEISIAGGFTSYEGGGISYNIPYSKSHSIEKTIAHWQYADRLVGLYEEAGVSINREPFGPLTGTLIPPCISNSVAVIETLLAAAQGVKDITVGYGQCGNLIQDVAALH
;
A
#
# COMPACT_ATOMS: atom_id res chain seq x y z
N PHE A 1 -7.04 19.23 -7.44
CA PHE A 1 -6.69 19.15 -8.87
C PHE A 1 -7.00 17.76 -9.42
N LEU A 2 -6.38 16.68 -8.94
CA LEU A 2 -6.60 15.32 -9.46
C LEU A 2 -8.06 14.91 -9.40
N GLU A 3 -8.75 15.23 -8.31
CA GLU A 3 -10.16 14.91 -8.13
C GLU A 3 -11.09 15.80 -8.98
N THR A 4 -10.79 17.11 -9.06
CA THR A 4 -11.73 18.09 -9.64
C THR A 4 -11.50 18.34 -11.12
N GLU A 5 -10.26 18.40 -11.57
CA GLU A 5 -9.89 18.67 -12.96
C GLU A 5 -9.36 17.44 -13.68
N GLY A 6 -8.72 16.52 -12.92
CA GLY A 6 -8.21 15.27 -13.45
C GLY A 6 -9.23 14.13 -13.46
N GLU A 7 -10.42 14.33 -12.87
CA GLU A 7 -11.52 13.36 -12.79
C GLU A 7 -11.04 11.97 -12.31
N ALA A 8 -10.09 11.95 -11.34
CA ALA A 8 -9.53 10.72 -10.83
C ALA A 8 -10.52 10.00 -9.89
N ASP A 9 -10.85 8.76 -10.20
CA ASP A 9 -11.74 7.91 -9.40
C ASP A 9 -11.08 7.42 -8.11
N LEU A 10 -9.74 7.36 -8.07
CA LEU A 10 -8.96 6.93 -6.93
C LEU A 10 -7.72 7.83 -6.77
N LEU A 11 -7.46 8.28 -5.54
CA LEU A 11 -6.34 9.17 -5.23
C LEU A 11 -5.20 8.40 -4.56
N PRO A 12 -4.10 8.10 -5.27
CA PRO A 12 -2.97 7.39 -4.68
C PRO A 12 -2.14 8.32 -3.79
N THR A 13 -1.87 7.88 -2.57
CA THR A 13 -1.00 8.58 -1.62
C THR A 13 0.29 7.80 -1.40
N THR A 14 1.40 8.34 -1.85
CA THR A 14 2.71 7.72 -1.65
C THR A 14 3.15 7.85 -0.19
N VAL A 15 3.39 6.73 0.46
CA VAL A 15 3.97 6.68 1.80
C VAL A 15 5.46 7.03 1.74
N ASP A 16 5.93 7.84 2.67
CA ASP A 16 7.35 8.22 2.72
C ASP A 16 8.29 7.02 2.96
N SER A 17 9.54 7.15 2.54
CA SER A 17 10.49 6.04 2.56
C SER A 17 10.86 5.56 3.97
N TYR A 18 10.89 6.44 4.96
CA TYR A 18 11.18 6.03 6.34
C TYR A 18 10.01 5.25 6.93
N THR A 19 8.77 5.70 6.71
CA THR A 19 7.56 4.96 7.11
C THR A 19 7.52 3.57 6.44
N ARG A 20 7.87 3.47 5.15
CA ARG A 20 7.95 2.18 4.44
C ARG A 20 9.00 1.22 5.02
N LEU A 21 10.03 1.75 5.65
CA LEU A 21 11.09 0.97 6.30
C LEU A 21 10.85 0.79 7.81
N ASN A 22 9.67 1.18 8.33
CA ASN A 22 9.33 1.17 9.76
C ASN A 22 10.28 2.03 10.62
N ARG A 23 10.88 3.08 10.03
CA ARG A 23 11.83 4.01 10.65
C ARG A 23 11.11 5.29 11.06
N TYR A 24 10.21 5.17 12.04
CA TYR A 24 9.31 6.26 12.42
C TYR A 24 10.03 7.43 13.12
N HIS A 25 11.15 7.18 13.80
CA HIS A 25 11.96 8.23 14.42
C HIS A 25 12.58 9.15 13.35
N GLU A 26 13.08 8.57 12.28
CA GLU A 26 13.65 9.34 11.18
C GLU A 26 12.59 10.09 10.37
N ALA A 27 11.40 9.51 10.25
CA ALA A 27 10.25 10.21 9.68
C ALA A 27 9.88 11.44 10.51
N GLU A 28 9.86 11.33 11.85
CA GLU A 28 9.60 12.46 12.75
C GLU A 28 10.65 13.56 12.59
N THR A 29 11.92 13.20 12.58
CA THR A 29 13.01 14.16 12.31
C THR A 29 12.83 14.86 10.96
N GLY A 30 12.37 14.15 9.94
CA GLY A 30 12.05 14.72 8.64
C GLY A 30 10.89 15.71 8.68
N ILE A 31 9.85 15.41 9.48
CA ILE A 31 8.70 16.30 9.70
C ILE A 31 9.17 17.61 10.40
N GLU A 32 9.95 17.49 11.46
CA GLU A 32 10.47 18.64 12.21
C GLU A 32 11.30 19.55 11.30
N LYS A 33 12.26 19.00 10.57
CA LYS A 33 13.07 19.72 9.59
C LYS A 33 12.24 20.38 8.48
N SER A 34 11.16 19.71 8.05
CA SER A 34 10.25 20.28 7.06
C SER A 34 9.56 21.54 7.58
N LYS A 35 9.15 21.53 8.85
CA LYS A 35 8.55 22.69 9.53
C LYS A 35 9.57 23.84 9.68
N GLU A 36 10.78 23.54 10.12
CA GLU A 36 11.85 24.53 10.32
C GLU A 36 12.26 25.20 9.01
N THR A 37 12.38 24.44 7.94
CA THR A 37 12.86 24.96 6.65
C THR A 37 11.76 25.44 5.71
N ASN A 38 10.50 25.22 6.08
CA ASN A 38 9.33 25.42 5.21
C ASN A 38 9.47 24.71 3.83
N ARG A 39 10.11 23.54 3.83
CA ARG A 39 10.33 22.69 2.64
C ARG A 39 10.13 21.24 3.01
N SER A 40 9.49 20.46 2.13
CA SER A 40 9.36 19.02 2.36
C SER A 40 10.73 18.34 2.37
N MET A 41 11.04 17.69 3.50
CA MET A 41 12.24 16.87 3.68
C MET A 41 11.93 15.36 3.54
N LEU A 42 10.66 15.03 3.33
CA LEU A 42 10.17 13.67 3.10
C LEU A 42 9.72 13.50 1.64
N ASN A 43 9.85 12.32 1.12
CA ASN A 43 9.46 11.99 -0.26
C ASN A 43 8.06 11.40 -0.40
N GLY A 44 7.26 11.45 0.67
CA GLY A 44 5.89 10.95 0.71
C GLY A 44 5.19 11.33 1.99
N PHE A 45 4.01 10.82 2.19
CA PHE A 45 3.15 11.12 3.34
C PHE A 45 3.49 10.21 4.53
N PRO A 46 3.93 10.74 5.68
CA PRO A 46 4.34 9.95 6.84
C PRO A 46 3.12 9.55 7.68
N ILE A 47 2.28 8.67 7.14
CA ILE A 47 0.97 8.27 7.67
C ILE A 47 1.04 7.92 9.15
N VAL A 48 2.02 7.11 9.56
CA VAL A 48 2.13 6.63 10.94
C VAL A 48 2.42 7.77 11.91
N ASN A 49 3.35 8.67 11.57
CA ASN A 49 3.72 9.80 12.41
C ASN A 49 2.61 10.86 12.51
N TYR A 50 1.90 11.10 11.41
CA TYR A 50 0.74 11.99 11.42
C TYR A 50 -0.46 11.41 12.18
N GLY A 51 -0.54 10.09 12.26
CA GLY A 51 -1.58 9.39 13.00
C GLY A 51 -2.97 9.55 12.40
N LYS A 52 -3.94 8.88 13.02
CA LYS A 52 -5.31 8.82 12.50
C LYS A 52 -6.00 10.17 12.32
N THR A 53 -5.70 11.16 13.19
CA THR A 53 -6.42 12.46 13.17
C THR A 53 -6.06 13.26 11.93
N ILE A 54 -4.77 13.49 11.68
CA ILE A 54 -4.33 14.25 10.48
C ILE A 54 -4.69 13.47 9.21
N CYS A 55 -4.55 12.13 9.22
CA CYS A 55 -4.99 11.30 8.10
C CYS A 55 -6.47 11.50 7.80
N ARG A 56 -7.34 11.53 8.83
CA ARG A 56 -8.76 11.74 8.67
C ARG A 56 -9.10 13.16 8.19
N ASP A 57 -8.39 14.17 8.64
CA ASP A 57 -8.58 15.53 8.14
C ASP A 57 -8.31 15.60 6.63
N VAL A 58 -7.27 14.91 6.16
CA VAL A 58 -6.94 14.83 4.73
C VAL A 58 -8.01 14.04 3.95
N THR A 59 -8.35 12.84 4.39
CA THR A 59 -9.31 11.98 3.67
C THR A 59 -10.71 12.55 3.65
N SER A 60 -11.16 13.20 4.76
CA SER A 60 -12.48 13.84 4.84
C SER A 60 -12.62 15.08 3.96
N ALA A 61 -11.52 15.69 3.55
CA ALA A 61 -11.53 16.82 2.61
C ALA A 61 -11.71 16.39 1.15
N LEU A 62 -11.65 15.09 0.87
CA LEU A 62 -11.72 14.50 -0.47
C LEU A 62 -13.03 13.72 -0.64
N LYS A 63 -13.53 13.64 -1.86
CA LYS A 63 -14.74 12.87 -2.20
C LYS A 63 -14.38 11.50 -2.78
N SER A 64 -13.28 11.43 -3.53
CA SER A 64 -12.77 10.19 -4.12
C SER A 64 -12.09 9.33 -3.07
N PRO A 65 -12.15 8.00 -3.19
CA PRO A 65 -11.39 7.07 -2.37
C PRO A 65 -9.89 7.40 -2.37
N VAL A 66 -9.24 7.21 -1.23
CA VAL A 66 -7.80 7.48 -1.09
C VAL A 66 -7.07 6.16 -0.85
N GLN A 67 -6.05 5.91 -1.67
CA GLN A 67 -5.24 4.70 -1.61
C GLN A 67 -3.93 4.96 -0.89
N VAL A 68 -3.56 4.07 0.01
CA VAL A 68 -2.19 3.96 0.54
C VAL A 68 -1.34 3.23 -0.49
N ARG A 69 -0.37 3.92 -1.07
CA ARG A 69 0.59 3.33 -2.00
C ARG A 69 1.94 3.10 -1.34
N HIS A 70 2.54 1.97 -1.72
CA HIS A 70 3.77 1.43 -1.19
C HIS A 70 3.61 0.84 0.21
N GLY A 71 3.51 -0.47 0.24
CA GLY A 71 3.52 -1.25 1.46
C GLY A 71 4.88 -1.25 2.19
N THR A 72 4.94 -2.01 3.24
CA THR A 72 6.09 -2.16 4.11
C THR A 72 6.24 -3.64 4.50
N PRO A 73 7.42 -4.13 4.85
CA PRO A 73 7.59 -5.49 5.37
C PRO A 73 6.79 -5.75 6.65
N ASP A 74 6.59 -4.75 7.50
CA ASP A 74 5.67 -4.82 8.65
C ASP A 74 4.52 -3.83 8.44
N ALA A 75 3.43 -4.31 7.86
CA ALA A 75 2.29 -3.50 7.49
C ALA A 75 1.31 -3.21 8.63
N ARG A 76 1.46 -3.83 9.80
CA ARG A 76 0.45 -3.83 10.86
C ARG A 76 0.04 -2.42 11.29
N LEU A 77 0.99 -1.65 11.80
CA LEU A 77 0.73 -0.29 12.29
C LEU A 77 0.30 0.67 11.16
N LEU A 78 0.93 0.54 9.99
CA LEU A 78 0.55 1.34 8.81
C LEU A 78 -0.91 1.08 8.43
N THR A 79 -1.35 -0.17 8.41
CA THR A 79 -2.75 -0.53 8.08
C THR A 79 -3.72 0.00 9.14
N GLU A 80 -3.43 -0.20 10.43
CA GLU A 80 -4.28 0.31 11.51
C GLU A 80 -4.51 1.82 11.42
N ILE A 81 -3.43 2.58 11.28
CA ILE A 81 -3.49 4.05 11.20
C ILE A 81 -4.19 4.51 9.92
N SER A 82 -3.90 3.87 8.79
CA SER A 82 -4.50 4.22 7.50
C SER A 82 -6.01 4.02 7.51
N ILE A 83 -6.48 2.84 7.92
CA ILE A 83 -7.91 2.55 7.96
C ILE A 83 -8.62 3.47 8.98
N ALA A 84 -8.05 3.63 10.19
CA ALA A 84 -8.58 4.57 11.17
C ALA A 84 -8.56 6.02 10.67
N GLY A 85 -7.65 6.36 9.77
CA GLY A 85 -7.53 7.64 9.09
C GLY A 85 -8.43 7.80 7.87
N GLY A 86 -9.26 6.81 7.52
CA GLY A 86 -10.23 6.91 6.44
C GLY A 86 -9.71 6.55 5.04
N PHE A 87 -8.54 5.94 4.93
CA PHE A 87 -8.09 5.35 3.67
C PHE A 87 -8.91 4.09 3.36
N THR A 88 -9.37 3.97 2.13
CA THR A 88 -10.27 2.90 1.69
C THR A 88 -9.68 2.00 0.62
N SER A 89 -8.42 2.20 0.27
CA SER A 89 -7.67 1.33 -0.62
C SER A 89 -6.23 1.16 -0.13
N TYR A 90 -5.67 -0.03 -0.30
CA TYR A 90 -4.39 -0.39 0.29
C TYR A 90 -3.54 -1.24 -0.66
N GLU A 91 -2.40 -0.68 -1.10
CA GLU A 91 -1.44 -1.38 -1.97
C GLU A 91 -0.30 -2.02 -1.16
N GLY A 92 0.18 -3.14 -1.63
CA GLY A 92 1.37 -3.80 -1.10
C GLY A 92 1.20 -5.31 -0.97
N GLY A 93 2.20 -5.99 -0.43
CA GLY A 93 2.16 -7.43 -0.23
C GLY A 93 3.36 -7.99 0.52
N GLY A 94 3.17 -9.11 1.19
CA GLY A 94 4.18 -9.75 2.01
C GLY A 94 5.35 -10.32 1.22
N ILE A 95 5.12 -10.70 -0.03
CA ILE A 95 6.13 -11.24 -0.94
C ILE A 95 6.70 -10.12 -1.80
N SER A 96 5.83 -9.34 -2.43
CA SER A 96 6.20 -8.31 -3.41
C SER A 96 7.02 -7.17 -2.81
N TYR A 97 6.89 -6.89 -1.53
CA TYR A 97 7.70 -5.90 -0.80
C TYR A 97 8.86 -6.48 0.02
N ASN A 98 8.83 -7.78 0.37
CA ASN A 98 9.92 -8.38 1.12
C ASN A 98 11.16 -8.60 0.26
N ILE A 99 11.04 -9.39 -0.80
CA ILE A 99 12.18 -9.87 -1.60
C ILE A 99 13.06 -8.72 -2.13
N PRO A 100 12.50 -7.63 -2.71
CA PRO A 100 13.34 -6.55 -3.23
C PRO A 100 14.00 -5.68 -2.16
N TYR A 101 13.37 -5.50 -1.00
CA TYR A 101 13.75 -4.42 -0.08
C TYR A 101 14.09 -4.85 1.33
N SER A 102 13.60 -5.98 1.81
CA SER A 102 13.78 -6.34 3.21
C SER A 102 15.02 -7.21 3.41
N LYS A 103 16.02 -6.64 4.08
CA LYS A 103 17.20 -7.39 4.56
C LYS A 103 17.07 -7.86 6.01
N SER A 104 16.08 -7.33 6.75
CA SER A 104 15.93 -7.51 8.20
C SER A 104 14.72 -8.33 8.60
N HIS A 105 13.80 -8.60 7.67
CA HIS A 105 12.60 -9.40 7.93
C HIS A 105 12.63 -10.67 7.08
N SER A 106 12.43 -11.83 7.69
CA SER A 106 12.22 -13.06 6.92
C SER A 106 10.87 -12.99 6.17
N ILE A 107 10.76 -13.73 5.08
CA ILE A 107 9.55 -13.75 4.27
C ILE A 107 8.34 -14.28 5.06
N GLU A 108 8.57 -15.26 5.95
CA GLU A 108 7.52 -15.82 6.82
C GLU A 108 6.95 -14.75 7.75
N LYS A 109 7.82 -13.93 8.35
CA LYS A 109 7.37 -12.82 9.21
C LYS A 109 6.60 -11.77 8.42
N THR A 110 7.08 -11.43 7.24
CA THR A 110 6.40 -10.43 6.40
C THR A 110 5.03 -10.94 5.96
N ILE A 111 4.92 -12.21 5.56
CA ILE A 111 3.63 -12.83 5.22
C ILE A 111 2.69 -12.80 6.44
N ALA A 112 3.18 -13.13 7.64
CA ALA A 112 2.38 -13.08 8.85
C ALA A 112 1.91 -11.66 9.22
N HIS A 113 2.75 -10.64 9.01
CA HIS A 113 2.36 -9.24 9.20
C HIS A 113 1.29 -8.79 8.20
N TRP A 114 1.40 -9.22 6.94
CA TRP A 114 0.38 -8.95 5.94
C TRP A 114 -0.89 -9.75 6.15
N GLN A 115 -0.80 -10.98 6.65
CA GLN A 115 -1.96 -11.74 7.08
C GLN A 115 -2.77 -11.01 8.17
N TYR A 116 -2.08 -10.36 9.13
CA TYR A 116 -2.73 -9.50 10.11
C TYR A 116 -3.44 -8.32 9.44
N ALA A 117 -2.75 -7.62 8.53
CA ALA A 117 -3.32 -6.49 7.80
C ALA A 117 -4.57 -6.89 6.98
N ASP A 118 -4.47 -7.98 6.24
CA ASP A 118 -5.57 -8.52 5.43
C ASP A 118 -6.74 -9.00 6.32
N ARG A 119 -6.46 -9.59 7.49
CA ARG A 119 -7.52 -9.95 8.46
C ARG A 119 -8.22 -8.72 9.01
N LEU A 120 -7.50 -7.63 9.27
CA LEU A 120 -8.12 -6.37 9.70
C LEU A 120 -9.05 -5.83 8.60
N VAL A 121 -8.64 -5.84 7.34
CA VAL A 121 -9.50 -5.49 6.19
C VAL A 121 -10.72 -6.41 6.14
N GLY A 122 -10.54 -7.72 6.29
CA GLY A 122 -11.64 -8.70 6.33
C GLY A 122 -12.67 -8.42 7.44
N LEU A 123 -12.23 -7.94 8.62
CA LEU A 123 -13.14 -7.53 9.70
C LEU A 123 -13.97 -6.29 9.34
N TYR A 124 -13.39 -5.34 8.60
CA TYR A 124 -14.15 -4.20 8.08
C TYR A 124 -15.18 -4.65 7.04
N GLU A 125 -14.82 -5.59 6.17
CA GLU A 125 -15.75 -6.20 5.20
C GLU A 125 -16.93 -6.90 5.93
N GLU A 126 -16.65 -7.64 6.99
CA GLU A 126 -17.68 -8.27 7.84
C GLU A 126 -18.61 -7.22 8.47
N ALA A 127 -18.08 -6.04 8.79
CA ALA A 127 -18.85 -4.91 9.33
C ALA A 127 -19.58 -4.08 8.25
N GLY A 128 -19.48 -4.46 6.97
CA GLY A 128 -20.13 -3.78 5.85
C GLY A 128 -19.36 -2.58 5.31
N VAL A 129 -18.07 -2.46 5.61
CA VAL A 129 -17.19 -1.40 5.10
C VAL A 129 -16.20 -2.02 4.13
N SER A 130 -16.36 -1.72 2.83
CA SER A 130 -15.43 -2.21 1.80
C SER A 130 -14.12 -1.43 1.85
N ILE A 131 -13.00 -2.17 1.84
CA ILE A 131 -11.65 -1.62 1.72
C ILE A 131 -10.96 -2.40 0.60
N ASN A 132 -10.64 -1.70 -0.48
CA ASN A 132 -9.96 -2.28 -1.62
C ASN A 132 -8.53 -2.70 -1.25
N ARG A 133 -8.17 -3.90 -1.63
CA ARG A 133 -6.84 -4.46 -1.44
C ARG A 133 -6.15 -4.65 -2.79
N GLU A 134 -4.98 -4.04 -2.98
CA GLU A 134 -4.19 -4.20 -4.20
C GLU A 134 -2.89 -4.96 -3.90
N PRO A 135 -2.82 -6.29 -4.17
CA PRO A 135 -1.58 -7.07 -4.07
C PRO A 135 -0.62 -6.68 -5.20
N PHE A 136 0.14 -5.65 -4.99
CA PHE A 136 1.09 -5.11 -5.95
C PHE A 136 2.34 -4.60 -5.23
N GLY A 137 3.45 -4.56 -5.93
CA GLY A 137 4.69 -4.04 -5.40
C GLY A 137 5.84 -4.17 -6.40
N PRO A 138 7.05 -3.74 -6.04
CA PRO A 138 8.18 -3.68 -7.00
C PRO A 138 8.54 -5.04 -7.60
N LEU A 139 8.37 -6.13 -6.85
CA LEU A 139 8.64 -7.47 -7.39
C LEU A 139 7.64 -7.85 -8.49
N THR A 140 6.38 -7.46 -8.33
CA THR A 140 5.32 -7.73 -9.32
C THR A 140 5.26 -6.68 -10.43
N GLY A 141 5.97 -5.55 -10.26
CA GLY A 141 5.99 -4.47 -11.22
C GLY A 141 6.96 -4.67 -12.38
N THR A 142 8.26 -4.67 -12.13
CA THR A 142 9.26 -4.55 -13.20
C THR A 142 10.52 -5.39 -13.00
N LEU A 143 10.65 -6.13 -11.91
CA LEU A 143 11.93 -6.75 -11.52
C LEU A 143 12.08 -8.22 -11.92
N ILE A 144 11.01 -8.87 -12.36
CA ILE A 144 10.97 -10.29 -12.67
C ILE A 144 10.13 -10.57 -13.93
N PRO A 145 10.29 -11.75 -14.56
CA PRO A 145 9.45 -12.13 -15.70
C PRO A 145 7.95 -12.11 -15.38
N PRO A 146 7.09 -11.73 -16.33
CA PRO A 146 5.64 -11.61 -16.12
C PRO A 146 4.98 -12.85 -15.52
N CYS A 147 5.41 -14.06 -15.90
CA CYS A 147 4.86 -15.30 -15.34
C CYS A 147 5.10 -15.42 -13.83
N ILE A 148 6.25 -14.96 -13.33
CA ILE A 148 6.56 -14.97 -11.89
C ILE A 148 5.81 -13.84 -11.20
N SER A 149 5.76 -12.62 -11.79
CA SER A 149 5.04 -11.49 -11.21
C SER A 149 3.55 -11.80 -11.03
N ASN A 150 2.91 -12.37 -12.05
CA ASN A 150 1.51 -12.79 -12.00
C ASN A 150 1.30 -13.88 -10.95
N SER A 151 2.20 -14.86 -10.86
CA SER A 151 2.12 -15.91 -9.84
C SER A 151 2.18 -15.32 -8.42
N VAL A 152 3.06 -14.36 -8.17
CA VAL A 152 3.14 -13.66 -6.87
C VAL A 152 1.86 -12.88 -6.60
N ALA A 153 1.34 -12.13 -7.56
CA ALA A 153 0.10 -11.37 -7.41
C ALA A 153 -1.10 -12.29 -7.11
N VAL A 154 -1.21 -13.43 -7.80
CA VAL A 154 -2.25 -14.45 -7.54
C VAL A 154 -2.11 -15.04 -6.14
N ILE A 155 -0.89 -15.41 -5.71
CA ILE A 155 -0.66 -15.96 -4.37
C ILE A 155 -1.06 -14.93 -3.29
N GLU A 156 -0.63 -13.68 -3.41
CA GLU A 156 -0.99 -12.62 -2.46
C GLU A 156 -2.50 -12.35 -2.46
N THR A 157 -3.16 -12.40 -3.61
CA THR A 157 -4.62 -12.31 -3.72
C THR A 157 -5.32 -13.44 -2.94
N LEU A 158 -4.86 -14.66 -3.11
CA LEU A 158 -5.40 -15.81 -2.39
C LEU A 158 -5.17 -15.73 -0.88
N LEU A 159 -3.99 -15.24 -0.46
CA LEU A 159 -3.68 -15.00 0.95
C LEU A 159 -4.61 -13.94 1.55
N ALA A 160 -4.87 -12.84 0.85
CA ALA A 160 -5.78 -11.80 1.29
C ALA A 160 -7.25 -12.30 1.33
N ALA A 161 -7.70 -12.98 0.30
CA ALA A 161 -9.04 -13.57 0.24
C ALA A 161 -9.28 -14.58 1.38
N ALA A 162 -8.27 -15.36 1.74
CA ALA A 162 -8.33 -16.29 2.87
C ALA A 162 -8.50 -15.59 4.23
N GLN A 163 -8.21 -14.29 4.32
CA GLN A 163 -8.44 -13.47 5.52
C GLN A 163 -9.80 -12.74 5.50
N GLY A 164 -10.61 -12.94 4.47
CA GLY A 164 -11.94 -12.35 4.36
C GLY A 164 -12.01 -11.07 3.53
N VAL A 165 -10.95 -10.69 2.87
CA VAL A 165 -10.95 -9.56 1.92
C VAL A 165 -11.78 -9.94 0.70
N LYS A 166 -12.69 -9.06 0.27
CA LYS A 166 -13.62 -9.31 -0.85
C LYS A 166 -13.38 -8.37 -2.03
N ASP A 167 -12.91 -7.16 -1.75
CA ASP A 167 -12.63 -6.16 -2.78
C ASP A 167 -11.13 -6.14 -3.08
N ILE A 168 -10.74 -6.74 -4.20
CA ILE A 168 -9.33 -6.93 -4.57
C ILE A 168 -9.09 -6.46 -6.00
N THR A 169 -8.11 -5.57 -6.14
CA THR A 169 -7.55 -5.16 -7.42
C THR A 169 -6.22 -5.88 -7.64
N VAL A 170 -6.12 -6.67 -8.70
CA VAL A 170 -4.86 -7.35 -9.04
C VAL A 170 -4.05 -6.46 -9.99
N GLY A 171 -2.94 -5.93 -9.51
CA GLY A 171 -2.05 -5.10 -10.31
C GLY A 171 -1.15 -5.93 -11.23
N TYR A 172 -1.08 -5.57 -12.50
CA TYR A 172 -0.13 -6.10 -13.47
C TYR A 172 0.91 -5.06 -13.84
N GLY A 173 2.19 -5.38 -13.67
CA GLY A 173 3.29 -4.55 -14.11
C GLY A 173 3.65 -4.83 -15.57
N GLN A 174 3.23 -3.97 -16.48
CA GLN A 174 3.53 -4.12 -17.90
C GLN A 174 5.05 -4.16 -18.16
N CYS A 175 5.48 -5.05 -19.04
CA CYS A 175 6.90 -5.19 -19.41
C CYS A 175 7.31 -4.33 -20.62
N GLY A 176 6.36 -3.61 -21.21
CA GLY A 176 6.60 -2.76 -22.38
C GLY A 176 6.71 -3.52 -23.70
N ASN A 177 6.26 -4.76 -23.73
CA ASN A 177 6.14 -5.58 -24.94
C ASN A 177 4.68 -6.00 -25.11
N LEU A 178 4.01 -5.45 -26.11
CA LEU A 178 2.57 -5.65 -26.33
C LEU A 178 2.16 -7.13 -26.39
N ILE A 179 2.95 -7.98 -27.02
CA ILE A 179 2.64 -9.41 -27.15
C ILE A 179 2.71 -10.11 -25.81
N GLN A 180 3.75 -9.81 -25.02
CA GLN A 180 3.92 -10.36 -23.67
C GLN A 180 2.85 -9.81 -22.71
N ASP A 181 2.53 -8.52 -22.80
CA ASP A 181 1.54 -7.88 -21.95
C ASP A 181 0.14 -8.47 -22.20
N VAL A 182 -0.24 -8.67 -23.48
CA VAL A 182 -1.50 -9.34 -23.84
C VAL A 182 -1.51 -10.79 -23.37
N ALA A 183 -0.44 -11.54 -23.58
CA ALA A 183 -0.36 -12.95 -23.15
C ALA A 183 -0.40 -13.10 -21.61
N ALA A 184 0.09 -12.11 -20.87
CA ALA A 184 0.08 -12.15 -19.40
C ALA A 184 -1.29 -11.79 -18.80
N LEU A 185 -2.13 -11.06 -19.55
CA LEU A 185 -3.49 -10.70 -19.12
C LEU A 185 -4.53 -11.79 -19.45
N HIS A 186 -4.22 -12.72 -20.37
CA HIS A 186 -5.02 -13.88 -20.72
C HIS A 186 -4.73 -15.09 -19.85
#